data_68082770f77cf6c0740b48eb7e0ff84c
#
_entry.id   68082770f77cf6c0740b48eb7e0ff84c
#
_cell.length_a   1.000
_cell.length_b   1.000
_cell.length_c   1.000
_cell.angle_alpha   90.00
_cell.angle_beta   90.00
_cell.angle_gamma   90.00
#
_symmetry.space_group_name_H-M   'P 1'
#
loop_
_entity.id
_entity.type
_entity.pdbx_description
1 polymer ?
#
loop_
_entity_poly.entity_id
_entity_poly.type
_entity_poly.pdbx_seq_one_letter_code
_entity_poly.pdbx_strand_id
1 'polypeptide(L)'
;MSQEKNYPIDLSIVIPLYNEQESLPELHRWISRVVTEMGITYEIIFVDDGSTDDSWTTIKQLHAEDPHVRAVRFARNYGKSPGLQTGFERASGAVVITMDADLQDSPDEIPELYRMIREEDYDVVS
;
A
#
# COMPACT_ATOMS: atom_id res chain seq x y z
N MET A 1 23.51 8.00 21.85
CA MET A 1 23.44 7.73 20.43
C MET A 1 22.11 7.10 20.10
N SER A 2 21.42 7.69 19.17
CA SER A 2 20.13 7.15 18.81
C SER A 2 20.30 5.83 18.08
N GLN A 3 19.42 4.90 18.38
CA GLN A 3 19.36 3.63 17.68
C GLN A 3 18.50 3.82 16.46
N GLU A 4 19.11 4.25 15.38
CA GLU A 4 18.36 4.38 14.15
C GLU A 4 18.04 2.99 13.62
N LYS A 5 16.77 2.73 13.43
CA LYS A 5 16.33 1.52 12.80
C LYS A 5 16.59 1.64 11.31
N ASN A 6 17.29 0.66 10.76
CA ASN A 6 17.49 0.59 9.33
C ASN A 6 16.33 -0.14 8.70
N TYR A 7 15.49 0.60 8.00
CA TYR A 7 14.39 0.03 7.24
C TYR A 7 14.86 -0.26 5.81
N PRO A 8 14.50 -1.42 5.24
CA PRO A 8 14.95 -1.75 3.89
C PRO A 8 14.38 -0.83 2.81
N ILE A 9 13.23 -0.20 3.08
CA ILE A 9 12.61 0.73 2.15
C ILE A 9 12.03 1.91 2.90
N ASP A 10 11.76 2.99 2.16
CA ASP A 10 11.29 4.24 2.76
C ASP A 10 9.79 4.24 3.05
N LEU A 11 8.99 3.67 2.16
CA LEU A 11 7.54 3.80 2.24
C LEU A 11 6.84 2.49 1.91
N SER A 12 5.88 2.10 2.76
CA SER A 12 4.94 1.03 2.45
C SER A 12 3.54 1.62 2.33
N ILE A 13 2.84 1.27 1.26
CA ILE A 13 1.47 1.68 1.04
C ILE A 13 0.60 0.43 1.15
N VAL A 14 -0.25 0.39 2.17
CA VAL A 14 -1.11 -0.75 2.47
C VAL A 14 -2.50 -0.48 1.92
N ILE A 15 -2.98 -1.35 1.06
CA ILE A 15 -4.27 -1.18 0.37
C ILE A 15 -5.12 -2.42 0.59
N PRO A 16 -5.98 -2.42 1.62
CA PRO A 16 -6.97 -3.49 1.78
C PRO A 16 -8.08 -3.30 0.76
N LEU A 17 -8.58 -4.41 0.21
CA LEU A 17 -9.60 -4.32 -0.83
C LEU A 17 -10.54 -5.51 -0.80
N TYR A 18 -11.72 -5.31 -1.34
CA TYR A 18 -12.72 -6.35 -1.58
C TYR A 18 -13.51 -5.98 -2.83
N ASN A 19 -13.42 -6.82 -3.87
CA ASN A 19 -14.14 -6.63 -5.14
C ASN A 19 -13.91 -5.24 -5.77
N GLU A 20 -12.63 -4.96 -6.07
CA GLU A 20 -12.20 -3.69 -6.66
C GLU A 20 -11.43 -3.88 -7.97
N GLN A 21 -11.75 -4.93 -8.73
CA GLN A 21 -10.97 -5.28 -9.93
C GLN A 21 -10.84 -4.13 -10.93
N GLU A 22 -11.87 -3.28 -11.04
CA GLU A 22 -11.85 -2.23 -12.05
C GLU A 22 -10.95 -1.06 -11.67
N SER A 23 -10.85 -0.76 -10.38
CA SER A 23 -10.07 0.39 -9.92
C SER A 23 -8.58 0.09 -9.72
N LEU A 24 -8.21 -1.17 -9.54
CA LEU A 24 -6.84 -1.55 -9.20
C LEU A 24 -5.78 -1.12 -10.22
N PRO A 25 -5.98 -1.32 -11.54
CA PRO A 25 -4.94 -0.90 -12.49
C PRO A 25 -4.71 0.60 -12.50
N GLU A 26 -5.77 1.39 -12.42
CA GLU A 26 -5.64 2.85 -12.40
C GLU A 26 -4.97 3.31 -11.11
N LEU A 27 -5.37 2.75 -9.97
CA LEU A 27 -4.78 3.09 -8.68
C LEU A 27 -3.29 2.76 -8.67
N HIS A 28 -2.91 1.60 -9.17
CA HIS A 28 -1.51 1.20 -9.25
C HIS A 28 -0.70 2.18 -10.10
N ARG A 29 -1.20 2.55 -11.27
CA ARG A 29 -0.49 3.49 -12.14
C ARG A 29 -0.34 4.85 -11.48
N TRP A 30 -1.39 5.33 -10.84
CA TRP A 30 -1.38 6.62 -10.19
C TRP A 30 -0.38 6.66 -9.04
N ILE A 31 -0.42 5.65 -8.16
CA ILE A 31 0.54 5.55 -7.04
C ILE A 31 1.96 5.48 -7.59
N SER A 32 2.19 4.62 -8.57
CA SER A 32 3.53 4.42 -9.14
C SER A 32 4.10 5.70 -9.69
N ARG A 33 3.29 6.48 -10.41
CA ARG A 33 3.73 7.76 -10.96
C ARG A 33 4.12 8.73 -9.85
N VAL A 34 3.25 8.87 -8.84
CA VAL A 34 3.48 9.82 -7.74
C VAL A 34 4.74 9.44 -6.96
N VAL A 35 4.86 8.18 -6.57
CA VAL A 35 5.96 7.76 -5.70
C VAL A 35 7.28 7.70 -6.45
N THR A 36 7.26 7.36 -7.73
CA THR A 36 8.48 7.41 -8.55
C THR A 36 9.04 8.83 -8.61
N GLU A 37 8.18 9.83 -8.72
CA GLU A 37 8.61 11.23 -8.74
C GLU A 37 9.21 11.67 -7.39
N MET A 38 8.84 11.01 -6.30
CA MET A 38 9.41 11.32 -4.99
C MET A 38 10.86 10.86 -4.85
N GLY A 39 11.30 9.93 -5.68
CA GLY A 39 12.67 9.42 -5.65
C GLY A 39 13.00 8.58 -4.43
N ILE A 40 12.02 7.94 -3.82
CA ILE A 40 12.19 7.09 -2.65
C ILE A 40 11.96 5.63 -3.00
N THR A 41 12.44 4.74 -2.14
CA THR A 41 12.15 3.31 -2.27
C THR A 41 10.79 3.02 -1.65
N TYR A 42 10.04 2.11 -2.26
CA TYR A 42 8.66 1.87 -1.82
C TYR A 42 8.18 0.46 -2.17
N GLU A 43 7.11 0.07 -1.51
CA GLU A 43 6.33 -1.11 -1.86
C GLU A 43 4.84 -0.78 -1.75
N ILE A 44 4.05 -1.46 -2.55
CA ILE A 44 2.59 -1.40 -2.50
C ILE A 44 2.10 -2.78 -2.07
N ILE A 45 1.39 -2.85 -0.95
CA ILE A 45 0.91 -4.11 -0.41
C ILE A 45 -0.60 -4.17 -0.58
N PHE A 46 -1.06 -4.93 -1.57
CA PHE A 46 -2.48 -5.20 -1.75
C PHE A 46 -2.88 -6.35 -0.85
N VAL A 47 -3.89 -6.13 -0.01
CA VAL A 47 -4.45 -7.18 0.84
C VAL A 47 -5.85 -7.48 0.37
N ASP A 48 -6.01 -8.59 -0.35
CA ASP A 48 -7.30 -9.00 -0.89
C ASP A 48 -8.09 -9.74 0.17
N ASP A 49 -9.16 -9.11 0.62
CA ASP A 49 -10.02 -9.61 1.69
C ASP A 49 -11.06 -10.61 1.18
N GLY A 50 -10.60 -11.61 0.43
CA GLY A 50 -11.46 -12.68 -0.04
C GLY A 50 -12.38 -12.28 -1.17
N SER A 51 -11.92 -11.45 -2.12
CA SER A 51 -12.73 -11.02 -3.27
C SER A 51 -13.31 -12.20 -4.04
N THR A 52 -14.53 -12.00 -4.52
CA THR A 52 -15.24 -12.99 -5.35
C THR A 52 -15.18 -12.65 -6.84
N ASP A 53 -14.69 -11.46 -7.19
CA ASP A 53 -14.47 -11.03 -8.57
C ASP A 53 -13.04 -11.37 -9.03
N ASP A 54 -12.55 -10.70 -10.07
CA ASP A 54 -11.22 -10.92 -10.61
C ASP A 54 -10.15 -10.03 -9.98
N SER A 55 -10.41 -9.46 -8.79
CA SER A 55 -9.42 -8.63 -8.09
C SER A 55 -8.10 -9.36 -7.88
N TRP A 56 -8.16 -10.61 -7.41
CA TRP A 56 -6.93 -11.37 -7.16
C TRP A 56 -6.14 -11.61 -8.45
N THR A 57 -6.82 -11.93 -9.54
CA THR A 57 -6.17 -12.11 -10.83
C THR A 57 -5.46 -10.83 -11.26
N THR A 58 -6.13 -9.68 -11.09
CA THR A 58 -5.53 -8.38 -11.40
C THR A 58 -4.30 -8.11 -10.54
N ILE A 59 -4.40 -8.38 -9.23
CA ILE A 59 -3.27 -8.19 -8.31
C ILE A 59 -2.08 -9.06 -8.71
N LYS A 60 -2.32 -10.32 -9.09
CA LYS A 60 -1.25 -11.20 -9.54
C LYS A 60 -0.55 -10.67 -10.79
N GLN A 61 -1.31 -10.09 -11.70
CA GLN A 61 -0.74 -9.48 -12.91
C GLN A 61 0.13 -8.29 -12.54
N LEU A 62 -0.35 -7.41 -11.67
CA LEU A 62 0.42 -6.26 -11.21
C LEU A 62 1.69 -6.70 -10.50
N HIS A 63 1.58 -7.72 -9.67
CA HIS A 63 2.74 -8.28 -8.97
C HIS A 63 3.79 -8.83 -9.93
N ALA A 64 3.35 -9.49 -11.01
CA ALA A 64 4.25 -10.06 -12.00
C ALA A 64 4.96 -8.98 -12.81
N GLU A 65 4.32 -7.84 -13.02
CA GLU A 65 4.83 -6.76 -13.85
C GLU A 65 5.66 -5.72 -13.07
N ASP A 66 5.42 -5.59 -11.76
CA ASP A 66 6.02 -4.54 -10.94
C ASP A 66 6.65 -5.15 -9.68
N PRO A 67 7.97 -5.10 -9.53
CA PRO A 67 8.64 -5.65 -8.35
C PRO A 67 8.29 -4.92 -7.05
N HIS A 68 7.68 -3.74 -7.12
CA HIS A 68 7.25 -3.01 -5.93
C HIS A 68 5.94 -3.54 -5.34
N VAL A 69 5.19 -4.34 -6.11
CA VAL A 69 3.88 -4.84 -5.68
C VAL A 69 4.03 -6.11 -4.86
N ARG A 70 3.44 -6.09 -3.67
CA ARG A 70 3.31 -7.26 -2.79
C ARG A 70 1.83 -7.60 -2.69
N ALA A 71 1.54 -8.87 -2.48
CA ALA A 71 0.15 -9.31 -2.48
C ALA A 71 -0.10 -10.32 -1.37
N VAL A 72 -1.22 -10.13 -0.67
CA VAL A 72 -1.71 -11.06 0.35
C VAL A 72 -3.17 -11.34 0.03
N ARG A 73 -3.58 -12.60 0.14
CA ARG A 73 -4.96 -12.99 -0.09
C ARG A 73 -5.52 -13.74 1.10
N PHE A 74 -6.70 -13.31 1.55
CA PHE A 74 -7.46 -14.08 2.53
C PHE A 74 -8.36 -15.08 1.80
N ALA A 75 -8.57 -16.24 2.43
CA ALA A 75 -9.42 -17.28 1.86
C ALA A 75 -10.88 -16.85 1.79
N ARG A 76 -11.28 -15.90 2.62
CA ARG A 76 -12.65 -15.37 2.67
C ARG A 76 -12.61 -13.95 3.24
N ASN A 77 -13.76 -13.26 3.19
CA ASN A 77 -13.87 -11.91 3.71
C ASN A 77 -13.86 -11.92 5.24
N TYR A 78 -12.92 -11.20 5.84
CA TYR A 78 -12.78 -11.05 7.29
C TYR A 78 -13.02 -9.62 7.75
N GLY A 79 -13.10 -8.66 6.82
CA GLY A 79 -13.30 -7.27 7.13
C GLY A 79 -12.01 -6.45 7.03
N LYS A 80 -12.18 -5.11 7.10
CA LYS A 80 -11.09 -4.18 6.87
C LYS A 80 -9.99 -4.26 7.93
N SER A 81 -10.36 -4.41 9.21
CA SER A 81 -9.38 -4.38 10.29
C SER A 81 -8.35 -5.51 10.22
N PRO A 82 -8.74 -6.77 9.99
CA PRO A 82 -7.75 -7.83 9.77
C PRO A 82 -6.88 -7.58 8.55
N GLY A 83 -7.44 -7.00 7.49
CA GLY A 83 -6.67 -6.65 6.29
C GLY A 83 -5.60 -5.62 6.58
N LEU A 84 -5.95 -4.56 7.30
CA LEU A 84 -4.99 -3.54 7.70
C LEU A 84 -3.91 -4.11 8.60
N GLN A 85 -4.29 -4.90 9.58
CA GLN A 85 -3.32 -5.50 10.50
C GLN A 85 -2.31 -6.36 9.75
N THR A 86 -2.78 -7.20 8.83
CA THR A 86 -1.90 -8.04 8.02
C THR A 86 -0.96 -7.19 7.17
N GLY A 87 -1.48 -6.13 6.56
CA GLY A 87 -0.67 -5.22 5.77
C GLY A 87 0.42 -4.56 6.61
N PHE A 88 0.08 -4.09 7.80
CA PHE A 88 1.07 -3.49 8.70
C PHE A 88 2.15 -4.49 9.11
N GLU A 89 1.78 -5.73 9.40
CA GLU A 89 2.74 -6.77 9.77
C GLU A 89 3.72 -7.09 8.64
N ARG A 90 3.26 -6.95 7.40
CA ARG A 90 4.08 -7.23 6.21
C ARG A 90 4.87 -6.04 5.72
N ALA A 91 4.57 -4.85 6.23
CA ALA A 91 5.20 -3.62 5.76
C ALA A 91 6.65 -3.55 6.22
N SER A 92 7.54 -3.18 5.29
CA SER A 92 8.98 -3.04 5.54
C SER A 92 9.44 -1.59 5.54
N GLY A 93 8.56 -0.66 5.22
CA GLY A 93 8.92 0.75 5.08
C GLY A 93 9.10 1.47 6.40
N ALA A 94 9.95 2.47 6.40
CA ALA A 94 10.11 3.37 7.54
C ALA A 94 8.80 4.13 7.82
N VAL A 95 8.06 4.43 6.77
CA VAL A 95 6.74 5.07 6.84
C VAL A 95 5.71 4.12 6.25
N VAL A 96 4.56 4.01 6.90
CA VAL A 96 3.46 3.18 6.41
C VAL A 96 2.23 4.07 6.24
N ILE A 97 1.66 4.06 5.04
CA ILE A 97 0.45 4.80 4.69
C ILE A 97 -0.60 3.79 4.22
N THR A 98 -1.86 4.03 4.58
CA THR A 98 -2.97 3.21 4.10
C THR A 98 -3.80 3.99 3.10
N MET A 99 -4.38 3.30 2.13
CA MET A 99 -5.29 3.89 1.14
C MET A 99 -6.43 2.92 0.85
N ASP A 100 -7.60 3.47 0.54
CA ASP A 100 -8.70 2.67 0.04
C ASP A 100 -8.52 2.41 -1.47
N ALA A 101 -9.02 1.26 -1.92
CA ALA A 101 -8.81 0.83 -3.32
C ALA A 101 -9.83 1.41 -4.31
N ASP A 102 -10.82 2.17 -3.84
CA ASP A 102 -11.94 2.64 -4.64
C ASP A 102 -11.72 4.00 -5.31
N LEU A 103 -10.47 4.49 -5.30
CA LEU A 103 -10.06 5.77 -5.90
C LEU A 103 -10.66 7.01 -5.21
N GLN A 104 -11.21 6.85 -4.01
CA GLN A 104 -11.70 8.01 -3.24
C GLN A 104 -10.56 8.77 -2.57
N ASP A 105 -9.52 8.05 -2.14
CA ASP A 105 -8.31 8.68 -1.64
C ASP A 105 -7.42 9.06 -2.82
N SER A 106 -6.81 10.23 -2.76
CA SER A 106 -5.94 10.70 -3.84
C SER A 106 -4.48 10.32 -3.57
N PRO A 107 -3.86 9.51 -4.43
CA PRO A 107 -2.41 9.27 -4.34
C PRO A 107 -1.57 10.54 -4.41
N ASP A 108 -2.11 11.63 -4.94
CA ASP A 108 -1.38 12.91 -4.99
C ASP A 108 -1.07 13.44 -3.59
N GLU A 109 -1.77 12.98 -2.57
CA GLU A 109 -1.52 13.38 -1.18
C GLU A 109 -0.37 12.59 -0.53
N ILE A 110 0.11 11.54 -1.16
CA ILE A 110 1.17 10.70 -0.59
C ILE A 110 2.43 11.50 -0.24
N PRO A 111 2.94 12.39 -1.11
CA PRO A 111 4.15 13.14 -0.77
C PRO A 111 4.00 13.96 0.50
N GLU A 112 2.86 14.62 0.69
CA GLU A 112 2.63 15.43 1.88
C GLU A 112 2.49 14.57 3.13
N LEU A 113 1.76 13.46 3.06
CA LEU A 113 1.64 12.52 4.18
C LEU A 113 3.00 11.97 4.57
N TYR A 114 3.79 11.56 3.57
CA TYR A 114 5.13 11.05 3.81
C TYR A 114 6.00 12.09 4.51
N ARG A 115 5.97 13.32 4.01
CA ARG A 115 6.73 14.42 4.59
C ARG A 115 6.33 14.66 6.05
N MET A 116 5.04 14.68 6.34
CA MET A 116 4.54 14.92 7.70
C MET A 116 5.04 13.85 8.66
N ILE A 117 5.00 12.59 8.26
CA ILE A 117 5.46 11.50 9.12
C ILE A 117 6.97 11.61 9.36
N ARG A 118 7.74 11.91 8.31
CA ARG A 118 9.20 11.98 8.41
C ARG A 118 9.69 13.20 9.19
N GLU A 119 9.06 14.34 9.00
CA GLU A 119 9.52 15.59 9.58
C GLU A 119 8.92 15.86 10.96
N GLU A 120 7.68 15.42 11.18
CA GLU A 120 6.95 15.71 12.40
C GLU A 120 6.87 14.52 13.34
N ASP A 121 7.52 13.41 12.95
CA ASP A 121 7.68 12.21 13.79
C ASP A 121 6.36 11.57 14.20
N TYR A 122 5.38 11.57 13.27
CA TYR A 122 4.15 10.81 13.47
C TYR A 122 4.43 9.33 13.21
N ASP A 123 3.84 8.45 14.01
CA ASP A 123 3.99 7.02 13.80
C ASP A 123 3.11 6.50 12.67
N VAL A 124 1.86 6.97 12.62
CA VAL A 124 0.88 6.54 11.60
C VAL A 124 -0.01 7.71 11.22
N VAL A 125 -0.23 7.89 9.91
CA VAL A 125 -1.21 8.84 9.38
C VAL A 125 -2.05 8.10 8.36
N SER A 126 -3.35 8.23 8.46
CA SER A 126 -4.28 7.59 7.51
C SER A 126 -5.26 8.59 6.92
#